data_c40f0ae75648e7959132b82ce21ac3f3
#
_entry.id   c40f0ae75648e7959132b82ce21ac3f3
#
_cell.length_a   1.000
_cell.length_b   1.000
_cell.length_c   1.000
_cell.angle_alpha   90.00
_cell.angle_beta   90.00
_cell.angle_gamma   90.00
#
_symmetry.space_group_name_H-M   'P 1'
#
loop_
_entity.id
_entity.type
_entity.pdbx_description
1 polymer ?
#
loop_
_entity_poly.entity_id
_entity_poly.type
_entity_poly.pdbx_seq_one_letter_code
_entity_poly.pdbx_strand_id
1 'polypeptide(L)'
;MKKILLLMVLLSLMAGCHGFHHELAGSGKLQKQNRDAASFNSISAEGAFDIEVICQESQSIEIEGDDNVLPLITTVVSNNVLHITNSRGYSVSHPITIRISVPDLAAVTASGAGNVDVSGLKNEKFQISANGAPTIKASGSTNVLNIDAKGAATINTHRLRAVQVVVDAKGVSNVEVYASEQLDATVAGPSHVIYAGDATVHKTVHGPGSVEKKESGGA
;
A
#
# COMPACT_ATOMS: atom_id res chain seq x y z
N MET A 1 18.01 58.62 -1.09
CA MET A 1 17.55 58.02 -2.36
C MET A 1 18.11 56.65 -2.61
N LYS A 2 19.37 56.32 -2.34
CA LYS A 2 19.95 54.95 -2.55
C LYS A 2 19.37 53.82 -1.62
N LYS A 3 18.89 54.17 -0.40
CA LYS A 3 18.33 53.18 0.55
C LYS A 3 16.92 52.78 0.25
N ILE A 4 16.12 53.62 -0.45
CA ILE A 4 14.74 53.30 -0.84
C ILE A 4 14.70 52.39 -2.08
N LEU A 5 15.69 52.52 -2.97
CA LEU A 5 15.82 51.70 -4.16
C LEU A 5 16.18 50.24 -3.80
N LEU A 6 16.98 50.02 -2.73
CA LEU A 6 17.37 48.71 -2.25
C LEU A 6 16.20 47.95 -1.61
N LEU A 7 15.23 48.65 -0.99
CA LEU A 7 14.06 48.04 -0.36
C LEU A 7 13.03 47.59 -1.38
N MET A 8 12.90 48.29 -2.53
CA MET A 8 12.00 47.87 -3.62
C MET A 8 12.49 46.65 -4.40
N VAL A 9 13.80 46.43 -4.49
CA VAL A 9 14.35 45.22 -5.16
C VAL A 9 14.17 43.94 -4.31
N LEU A 10 14.14 44.07 -2.97
CA LEU A 10 13.94 42.93 -2.08
C LEU A 10 12.46 42.47 -2.02
N LEU A 11 11.50 43.35 -2.38
CA LEU A 11 10.05 43.02 -2.36
C LEU A 11 9.58 42.32 -3.64
N SER A 12 10.39 42.35 -4.74
CA SER A 12 10.06 41.71 -6.02
C SER A 12 10.48 40.25 -6.12
N LEU A 13 11.20 39.69 -5.14
CA LEU A 13 11.65 38.31 -5.14
C LEU A 13 10.69 37.33 -4.44
N MET A 14 9.54 37.80 -3.92
CA MET A 14 8.51 36.96 -3.28
C MET A 14 7.35 36.61 -4.21
N ALA A 15 7.44 36.87 -5.51
CA ALA A 15 6.53 36.30 -6.49
C ALA A 15 6.93 34.85 -6.80
N GLY A 16 6.98 34.02 -5.74
CA GLY A 16 7.20 32.58 -5.84
C GLY A 16 6.03 31.94 -6.58
N CYS A 17 6.35 31.18 -7.57
CA CYS A 17 5.49 30.32 -8.38
C CYS A 17 4.47 29.57 -7.51
N HIS A 18 3.27 30.11 -7.32
CA HIS A 18 2.10 29.33 -6.98
C HIS A 18 1.59 28.74 -8.28
N GLY A 19 2.20 27.67 -8.72
CA GLY A 19 1.56 26.77 -9.66
C GLY A 19 0.33 26.21 -8.97
N PHE A 20 -0.84 26.75 -9.24
CA PHE A 20 -2.12 26.17 -8.86
C PHE A 20 -2.24 24.86 -9.65
N HIS A 21 -1.81 23.76 -9.06
CA HIS A 21 -2.26 22.45 -9.50
C HIS A 21 -3.76 22.40 -9.18
N HIS A 22 -4.59 22.71 -10.16
CA HIS A 22 -6.04 22.53 -10.03
C HIS A 22 -6.32 21.04 -9.92
N GLU A 23 -6.47 20.56 -8.66
CA GLU A 23 -7.06 19.25 -8.41
C GLU A 23 -8.50 19.25 -8.95
N LEU A 24 -8.90 18.15 -9.59
CA LEU A 24 -10.26 17.98 -10.02
C LEU A 24 -11.14 17.70 -8.79
N ALA A 25 -12.12 18.56 -8.53
CA ALA A 25 -13.12 18.26 -7.52
C ALA A 25 -14.08 17.16 -8.03
N GLY A 26 -14.28 16.14 -7.21
CA GLY A 26 -15.28 15.09 -7.47
C GLY A 26 -16.69 15.67 -7.54
N SER A 27 -17.53 15.11 -8.39
CA SER A 27 -18.91 15.55 -8.62
C SER A 27 -19.87 15.18 -7.47
N GLY A 28 -19.47 14.25 -6.59
CA GLY A 28 -20.32 13.62 -5.59
C GLY A 28 -21.31 12.59 -6.15
N LYS A 29 -21.28 12.32 -7.47
CA LYS A 29 -22.14 11.31 -8.10
C LYS A 29 -21.36 10.00 -8.24
N LEU A 30 -21.61 9.04 -7.36
CA LEU A 30 -20.98 7.74 -7.39
C LEU A 30 -21.43 6.94 -8.61
N GLN A 31 -20.47 6.32 -9.29
CA GLN A 31 -20.67 5.41 -10.41
C GLN A 31 -19.76 4.19 -10.24
N LYS A 32 -20.23 3.04 -10.74
CA LYS A 32 -19.45 1.82 -10.87
C LYS A 32 -19.09 1.56 -12.31
N GLN A 33 -17.87 1.08 -12.55
CA GLN A 33 -17.38 0.69 -13.86
C GLN A 33 -16.61 -0.62 -13.76
N ASN A 34 -16.97 -1.59 -14.60
CA ASN A 34 -16.13 -2.76 -14.81
C ASN A 34 -14.99 -2.42 -15.76
N ARG A 35 -13.82 -2.99 -15.50
CA ARG A 35 -12.64 -2.83 -16.34
C ARG A 35 -12.19 -4.17 -16.88
N ASP A 36 -12.11 -4.27 -18.20
CA ASP A 36 -11.51 -5.42 -18.85
C ASP A 36 -9.98 -5.30 -18.77
N ALA A 37 -9.32 -6.41 -18.45
CA ALA A 37 -7.88 -6.48 -18.35
C ALA A 37 -7.37 -7.85 -18.77
N ALA A 38 -6.17 -7.89 -19.34
CA ALA A 38 -5.46 -9.15 -19.54
C ALA A 38 -5.23 -9.86 -18.20
N SER A 39 -4.88 -11.15 -18.24
CA SER A 39 -4.59 -11.90 -17.01
C SER A 39 -3.39 -11.32 -16.27
N PHE A 40 -3.49 -11.24 -14.95
CA PHE A 40 -2.42 -10.79 -14.04
C PHE A 40 -2.44 -11.63 -12.76
N ASN A 41 -1.33 -11.65 -12.06
CA ASN A 41 -1.19 -12.27 -10.74
C ASN A 41 -0.49 -11.34 -9.74
N SER A 42 -0.28 -10.09 -10.09
CA SER A 42 0.36 -9.10 -9.22
C SER A 42 -0.33 -7.74 -9.40
N ILE A 43 -0.34 -6.93 -8.36
CA ILE A 43 -0.97 -5.61 -8.34
C ILE A 43 0.07 -4.57 -7.93
N SER A 44 0.13 -3.45 -8.67
CA SER A 44 0.91 -2.26 -8.32
C SER A 44 -0.02 -1.06 -8.31
N ALA A 45 -0.27 -0.49 -7.15
CA ALA A 45 -1.13 0.67 -6.97
C ALA A 45 -0.33 1.90 -6.51
N GLU A 46 -0.49 3.00 -7.23
CA GLU A 46 0.12 4.28 -6.91
C GLU A 46 -0.98 5.35 -6.72
N GLY A 47 -1.17 5.78 -5.48
CA GLY A 47 -2.21 6.75 -5.12
C GLY A 47 -2.87 6.43 -3.79
N ALA A 48 -4.05 7.05 -3.57
CA ALA A 48 -4.87 6.89 -2.37
C ALA A 48 -6.17 6.13 -2.73
N PHE A 49 -6.04 4.83 -2.99
CA PHE A 49 -7.17 3.95 -3.34
C PHE A 49 -7.52 3.04 -2.17
N ASP A 50 -8.79 2.68 -2.05
CA ASP A 50 -9.26 1.57 -1.24
C ASP A 50 -9.42 0.33 -2.13
N ILE A 51 -8.51 -0.63 -1.99
CA ILE A 51 -8.44 -1.82 -2.85
C ILE A 51 -8.84 -3.05 -2.06
N GLU A 52 -9.86 -3.75 -2.52
CA GLU A 52 -10.33 -5.02 -1.98
C GLU A 52 -9.99 -6.15 -2.97
N VAL A 53 -9.19 -7.13 -2.55
CA VAL A 53 -8.79 -8.26 -3.40
C VAL A 53 -9.33 -9.56 -2.82
N ILE A 54 -10.06 -10.31 -3.64
CA ILE A 54 -10.57 -11.64 -3.31
C ILE A 54 -9.84 -12.66 -4.19
N CYS A 55 -9.06 -13.53 -3.55
CA CYS A 55 -8.36 -14.60 -4.23
C CYS A 55 -9.21 -15.86 -4.34
N GLN A 56 -8.82 -16.79 -5.23
CA GLN A 56 -9.50 -18.05 -5.54
C GLN A 56 -10.84 -17.85 -6.29
N GLU A 57 -10.98 -16.74 -7.02
CA GLU A 57 -12.13 -16.41 -7.83
C GLU A 57 -11.74 -16.11 -9.28
N SER A 58 -12.73 -16.11 -10.18
CA SER A 58 -12.51 -15.66 -11.57
C SER A 58 -12.13 -14.20 -11.61
N GLN A 59 -11.19 -13.84 -12.52
CA GLN A 59 -10.69 -12.49 -12.62
C GLN A 59 -11.79 -11.48 -12.97
N SER A 60 -11.88 -10.42 -12.17
CA SER A 60 -12.73 -9.26 -12.44
C SER A 60 -12.14 -8.00 -11.79
N ILE A 61 -12.49 -6.83 -12.34
CA ILE A 61 -12.11 -5.53 -11.79
C ILE A 61 -13.36 -4.63 -11.84
N GLU A 62 -13.82 -4.16 -10.69
CA GLU A 62 -14.85 -3.13 -10.55
C GLU A 62 -14.24 -1.91 -9.86
N ILE A 63 -14.47 -0.72 -10.40
CA ILE A 63 -14.05 0.56 -9.80
C ILE A 63 -15.30 1.36 -9.47
N GLU A 64 -15.36 1.90 -8.25
CA GLU A 64 -16.45 2.77 -7.77
C GLU A 64 -15.86 4.11 -7.30
N GLY A 65 -16.48 5.20 -7.72
CA GLY A 65 -16.07 6.56 -7.36
C GLY A 65 -16.90 7.62 -8.07
N ASP A 66 -16.52 8.87 -7.94
CA ASP A 66 -17.18 9.99 -8.61
C ASP A 66 -17.09 9.89 -10.13
N ASP A 67 -18.19 10.06 -10.86
CA ASP A 67 -18.32 9.86 -12.30
C ASP A 67 -17.29 10.68 -13.12
N ASN A 68 -16.95 11.88 -12.67
CA ASN A 68 -15.96 12.73 -13.31
C ASN A 68 -14.50 12.39 -12.94
N VAL A 69 -14.27 11.59 -11.88
CA VAL A 69 -12.92 11.17 -11.43
C VAL A 69 -12.56 9.80 -12.01
N LEU A 70 -13.52 8.89 -12.18
CA LEU A 70 -13.27 7.54 -12.73
C LEU A 70 -12.47 7.54 -14.05
N PRO A 71 -12.66 8.48 -15.00
CA PRO A 71 -11.84 8.55 -16.22
C PRO A 71 -10.36 8.87 -15.99
N LEU A 72 -10.00 9.40 -14.79
CA LEU A 72 -8.61 9.68 -14.42
C LEU A 72 -7.89 8.45 -13.90
N ILE A 73 -8.62 7.42 -13.47
CA ILE A 73 -8.04 6.21 -12.93
C ILE A 73 -7.71 5.26 -14.08
N THR A 74 -6.43 4.94 -14.18
CA THR A 74 -5.89 4.04 -15.19
C THR A 74 -5.66 2.66 -14.60
N THR A 75 -6.12 1.62 -15.32
CA THR A 75 -5.87 0.22 -15.00
C THR A 75 -5.29 -0.46 -16.23
N VAL A 76 -4.00 -0.77 -16.19
CA VAL A 76 -3.27 -1.38 -17.33
C VAL A 76 -2.49 -2.58 -16.84
N VAL A 77 -2.55 -3.69 -17.57
CA VAL A 77 -1.73 -4.87 -17.28
C VAL A 77 -0.48 -4.87 -18.16
N SER A 78 0.68 -4.98 -17.53
CA SER A 78 1.94 -5.24 -18.20
C SER A 78 2.79 -6.21 -17.37
N ASN A 79 3.44 -7.16 -18.02
CA ASN A 79 4.28 -8.18 -17.37
C ASN A 79 3.56 -8.94 -16.23
N ASN A 80 2.30 -9.30 -16.41
CA ASN A 80 1.42 -9.94 -15.42
C ASN A 80 1.15 -9.08 -14.17
N VAL A 81 1.42 -7.78 -14.20
CA VAL A 81 1.14 -6.82 -13.13
C VAL A 81 0.00 -5.90 -13.57
N LEU A 82 -1.05 -5.80 -12.76
CA LEU A 82 -2.08 -4.78 -12.89
C LEU A 82 -1.56 -3.48 -12.26
N HIS A 83 -1.30 -2.48 -13.10
CA HIS A 83 -0.92 -1.14 -12.67
C HIS A 83 -2.16 -0.27 -12.51
N ILE A 84 -2.33 0.29 -11.31
CA ILE A 84 -3.42 1.19 -10.95
C ILE A 84 -2.81 2.54 -10.59
N THR A 85 -3.15 3.57 -11.38
CA THR A 85 -2.59 4.91 -11.20
C THR A 85 -3.67 5.96 -11.47
N ASN A 86 -3.41 7.20 -11.11
CA ASN A 86 -4.22 8.34 -11.49
C ASN A 86 -3.42 9.32 -12.36
N SER A 87 -4.03 9.81 -13.45
CA SER A 87 -3.37 10.68 -14.42
C SER A 87 -3.12 12.11 -13.92
N ARG A 88 -3.88 12.55 -12.91
CA ARG A 88 -3.72 13.85 -12.23
C ARG A 88 -4.34 13.85 -10.84
N GLY A 89 -4.01 14.86 -10.01
CA GLY A 89 -4.60 15.05 -8.69
C GLY A 89 -6.12 15.30 -8.73
N TYR A 90 -6.82 14.77 -7.75
CA TYR A 90 -8.25 14.95 -7.54
C TYR A 90 -8.55 15.04 -6.03
N SER A 91 -9.70 15.63 -5.71
CA SER A 91 -10.25 15.70 -4.34
C SER A 91 -11.67 15.15 -4.36
N VAL A 92 -11.97 14.16 -3.56
CA VAL A 92 -13.25 13.45 -3.51
C VAL A 92 -13.78 13.37 -2.08
N SER A 93 -15.10 13.30 -1.92
CA SER A 93 -15.76 13.09 -0.63
C SER A 93 -15.82 11.63 -0.23
N HIS A 94 -15.73 10.70 -1.20
CA HIS A 94 -15.72 9.27 -1.00
C HIS A 94 -14.47 8.69 -1.66
N PRO A 95 -13.75 7.78 -1.00
CA PRO A 95 -12.56 7.16 -1.58
C PRO A 95 -12.93 6.42 -2.88
N ILE A 96 -11.96 6.35 -3.81
CA ILE A 96 -12.07 5.48 -4.98
C ILE A 96 -11.85 4.06 -4.51
N THR A 97 -12.90 3.24 -4.61
CA THR A 97 -12.86 1.83 -4.23
C THR A 97 -12.66 0.95 -5.46
N ILE A 98 -11.70 0.03 -5.38
CA ILE A 98 -11.36 -0.90 -6.47
C ILE A 98 -11.50 -2.32 -5.94
N ARG A 99 -12.48 -3.06 -6.46
CA ARG A 99 -12.71 -4.46 -6.13
C ARG A 99 -12.11 -5.35 -7.22
N ILE A 100 -11.25 -6.26 -6.80
CA ILE A 100 -10.51 -7.14 -7.70
C ILE A 100 -10.73 -8.58 -7.25
N SER A 101 -11.19 -9.43 -8.15
CA SER A 101 -11.15 -10.88 -7.96
C SER A 101 -10.05 -11.47 -8.83
N VAL A 102 -9.31 -12.46 -8.33
CA VAL A 102 -8.25 -13.17 -9.06
C VAL A 102 -8.17 -14.64 -8.66
N PRO A 103 -7.78 -15.55 -9.58
CA PRO A 103 -7.54 -16.93 -9.21
C PRO A 103 -6.38 -17.11 -8.24
N ASP A 104 -5.31 -16.34 -8.42
CA ASP A 104 -4.10 -16.35 -7.58
C ASP A 104 -3.46 -14.96 -7.57
N LEU A 105 -2.79 -14.63 -6.45
CA LEU A 105 -2.10 -13.36 -6.27
C LEU A 105 -0.69 -13.59 -5.70
N ALA A 106 0.32 -13.27 -6.49
CA ALA A 106 1.74 -13.45 -6.12
C ALA A 106 2.33 -12.23 -5.41
N ALA A 107 1.88 -11.02 -5.75
CA ALA A 107 2.45 -9.80 -5.16
C ALA A 107 1.46 -8.63 -5.11
N VAL A 108 1.66 -7.77 -4.10
CA VAL A 108 1.05 -6.45 -3.97
C VAL A 108 2.13 -5.41 -3.72
N THR A 109 2.15 -4.38 -4.55
CA THR A 109 2.93 -3.16 -4.33
C THR A 109 1.97 -1.99 -4.13
N ALA A 110 2.06 -1.30 -2.99
CA ALA A 110 1.28 -0.10 -2.72
C ALA A 110 2.21 1.08 -2.46
N SER A 111 2.02 2.15 -3.24
CA SER A 111 2.77 3.40 -3.14
C SER A 111 1.80 4.56 -2.91
N GLY A 112 2.05 5.36 -1.88
CA GLY A 112 1.14 6.45 -1.49
C GLY A 112 0.51 6.24 -0.13
N ALA A 113 -0.79 6.53 0.02
CA ALA A 113 -1.52 6.49 1.30
C ALA A 113 -2.87 5.74 1.20
N GLY A 114 -2.95 4.74 0.32
CA GLY A 114 -4.15 3.92 0.12
C GLY A 114 -4.26 2.75 1.10
N ASN A 115 -5.40 2.06 1.03
CA ASN A 115 -5.66 0.83 1.76
C ASN A 115 -5.72 -0.34 0.78
N VAL A 116 -5.16 -1.49 1.17
CA VAL A 116 -5.27 -2.75 0.41
C VAL A 116 -5.67 -3.85 1.37
N ASP A 117 -6.77 -4.54 1.09
CA ASP A 117 -7.23 -5.70 1.84
C ASP A 117 -7.28 -6.92 0.93
N VAL A 118 -6.46 -7.94 1.22
CA VAL A 118 -6.37 -9.18 0.46
C VAL A 118 -6.97 -10.33 1.28
N SER A 119 -7.94 -11.00 0.72
CA SER A 119 -8.63 -12.12 1.34
C SER A 119 -8.58 -13.40 0.50
N GLY A 120 -8.64 -14.56 1.17
CA GLY A 120 -8.68 -15.85 0.50
C GLY A 120 -7.36 -16.28 -0.15
N LEU A 121 -6.23 -15.68 0.24
CA LEU A 121 -4.92 -16.04 -0.32
C LEU A 121 -4.61 -17.51 -0.05
N LYS A 122 -4.15 -18.24 -1.07
CA LYS A 122 -3.68 -19.61 -0.95
C LYS A 122 -2.65 -19.89 -2.03
N ASN A 123 -1.37 -19.74 -1.71
CA ASN A 123 -0.28 -19.90 -2.67
C ASN A 123 1.03 -20.35 -2.00
N GLU A 124 2.07 -20.56 -2.81
CA GLU A 124 3.41 -20.94 -2.34
C GLU A 124 4.21 -19.71 -1.87
N LYS A 125 4.00 -18.56 -2.50
CA LYS A 125 4.76 -17.35 -2.20
C LYS A 125 3.93 -16.10 -2.40
N PHE A 126 3.97 -15.23 -1.41
CA PHE A 126 3.35 -13.91 -1.48
C PHE A 126 4.34 -12.80 -1.12
N GLN A 127 4.31 -11.72 -1.89
CA GLN A 127 5.18 -10.56 -1.67
C GLN A 127 4.35 -9.31 -1.43
N ILE A 128 4.72 -8.55 -0.41
CA ILE A 128 4.16 -7.22 -0.11
C ILE A 128 5.28 -6.19 -0.19
N SER A 129 5.09 -5.14 -0.98
CA SER A 129 5.97 -3.97 -1.03
C SER A 129 5.17 -2.73 -0.72
N ALA A 130 5.50 -2.04 0.36
CA ALA A 130 4.82 -0.84 0.82
C ALA A 130 5.76 0.36 0.81
N ASN A 131 5.39 1.42 0.07
CA ASN A 131 6.16 2.65 -0.04
C ASN A 131 5.28 3.86 0.31
N GLY A 132 5.74 4.73 1.19
CA GLY A 132 4.91 5.85 1.68
C GLY A 132 4.19 5.50 2.97
N ALA A 133 2.87 5.67 3.03
CA ALA A 133 2.03 5.43 4.20
C ALA A 133 0.80 4.55 3.91
N PRO A 134 0.92 3.44 3.14
CA PRO A 134 -0.22 2.58 2.89
C PRO A 134 -0.57 1.73 4.11
N THR A 135 -1.84 1.31 4.17
CA THR A 135 -2.30 0.25 5.06
C THR A 135 -2.58 -1.00 4.24
N ILE A 136 -1.88 -2.11 4.54
CA ILE A 136 -2.07 -3.37 3.82
C ILE A 136 -2.48 -4.45 4.82
N LYS A 137 -3.56 -5.15 4.49
CA LYS A 137 -4.03 -6.32 5.23
C LYS A 137 -4.03 -7.52 4.29
N ALA A 138 -3.69 -8.70 4.83
CA ALA A 138 -3.81 -9.94 4.07
C ALA A 138 -4.26 -11.09 4.98
N SER A 139 -5.08 -11.99 4.41
CA SER A 139 -5.59 -13.17 5.10
C SER A 139 -5.63 -14.40 4.18
N GLY A 140 -5.47 -15.59 4.79
CA GLY A 140 -5.39 -16.86 4.08
C GLY A 140 -4.19 -17.70 4.49
N SER A 141 -3.48 -18.30 3.53
CA SER A 141 -2.27 -19.09 3.78
C SER A 141 -1.24 -18.96 2.64
N THR A 142 0.05 -19.03 2.99
CA THR A 142 1.16 -19.06 2.04
C THR A 142 2.34 -19.84 2.65
N ASN A 143 3.20 -20.42 1.84
CA ASN A 143 4.41 -21.03 2.39
C ASN A 143 5.45 -19.95 2.72
N VAL A 144 5.66 -18.98 1.82
CA VAL A 144 6.66 -17.92 2.01
C VAL A 144 6.01 -16.56 1.88
N LEU A 145 6.13 -15.73 2.92
CA LEU A 145 5.71 -14.33 2.93
C LEU A 145 6.93 -13.41 2.95
N ASN A 146 7.08 -12.55 1.94
CA ASN A 146 8.10 -11.51 1.92
C ASN A 146 7.46 -10.14 2.07
N ILE A 147 7.97 -9.32 3.00
CA ILE A 147 7.49 -7.97 3.26
C ILE A 147 8.66 -6.99 3.16
N ASP A 148 8.53 -5.99 2.29
CA ASP A 148 9.41 -4.81 2.19
C ASP A 148 8.58 -3.56 2.52
N ALA A 149 8.78 -3.00 3.72
CA ALA A 149 8.05 -1.85 4.22
C ALA A 149 8.97 -0.63 4.32
N LYS A 150 8.66 0.41 3.53
CA LYS A 150 9.42 1.67 3.49
C LYS A 150 8.49 2.85 3.80
N GLY A 151 8.97 3.78 4.61
CA GLY A 151 8.20 4.98 4.98
C GLY A 151 7.44 4.79 6.29
N ALA A 152 6.12 5.07 6.30
CA ALA A 152 5.24 4.97 7.46
C ALA A 152 4.10 3.94 7.25
N ALA A 153 4.44 2.78 6.65
CA ALA A 153 3.47 1.76 6.29
C ALA A 153 2.92 1.01 7.50
N THR A 154 1.65 0.63 7.41
CA THR A 154 1.02 -0.30 8.36
C THR A 154 0.66 -1.58 7.61
N ILE A 155 1.28 -2.71 7.99
CA ILE A 155 1.06 -4.00 7.36
C ILE A 155 0.56 -4.98 8.41
N ASN A 156 -0.64 -5.51 8.20
CA ASN A 156 -1.25 -6.46 9.10
C ASN A 156 -1.57 -7.77 8.38
N THR A 157 -0.70 -8.76 8.57
CA THR A 157 -0.85 -10.10 8.00
C THR A 157 -1.00 -11.19 9.07
N HIS A 158 -1.42 -10.83 10.28
CA HIS A 158 -1.56 -11.81 11.37
C HIS A 158 -2.60 -12.91 11.07
N ARG A 159 -3.54 -12.65 10.12
CA ARG A 159 -4.52 -13.62 9.62
C ARG A 159 -4.05 -14.38 8.38
N LEU A 160 -2.85 -14.11 7.88
CA LEU A 160 -2.20 -14.86 6.81
C LEU A 160 -1.27 -15.89 7.45
N ARG A 161 -1.64 -17.16 7.41
CA ARG A 161 -0.83 -18.25 7.93
C ARG A 161 0.36 -18.50 7.01
N ALA A 162 1.54 -18.04 7.40
CA ALA A 162 2.77 -18.26 6.65
C ALA A 162 3.66 -19.28 7.36
N VAL A 163 4.35 -20.10 6.60
CA VAL A 163 5.35 -21.05 7.13
C VAL A 163 6.64 -20.30 7.42
N GLN A 164 7.15 -19.57 6.42
CA GLN A 164 8.35 -18.75 6.50
C GLN A 164 8.00 -17.29 6.20
N VAL A 165 8.56 -16.38 7.00
CA VAL A 165 8.33 -14.94 6.83
C VAL A 165 9.67 -14.21 6.79
N VAL A 166 9.85 -13.35 5.80
CA VAL A 166 10.98 -12.41 5.71
C VAL A 166 10.43 -11.00 5.74
N VAL A 167 10.90 -10.18 6.68
CA VAL A 167 10.49 -8.78 6.84
C VAL A 167 11.71 -7.87 6.75
N ASP A 168 11.66 -6.89 5.87
CA ASP A 168 12.58 -5.74 5.82
C ASP A 168 11.75 -4.46 6.07
N ALA A 169 11.82 -3.94 7.30
CA ALA A 169 11.05 -2.76 7.72
C ALA A 169 11.98 -1.57 7.94
N LYS A 170 11.78 -0.51 7.14
CA LYS A 170 12.57 0.72 7.16
C LYS A 170 11.67 1.94 7.38
N GLY A 171 12.16 2.90 8.15
CA GLY A 171 11.41 4.14 8.46
C GLY A 171 10.59 4.03 9.75
N VAL A 172 9.28 4.25 9.70
CA VAL A 172 8.35 4.25 10.86
C VAL A 172 7.23 3.23 10.62
N SER A 173 7.56 2.06 10.09
CA SER A 173 6.57 1.06 9.69
C SER A 173 6.15 0.16 10.86
N ASN A 174 4.87 -0.21 10.88
CA ASN A 174 4.33 -1.20 11.80
C ASN A 174 3.92 -2.45 11.03
N VAL A 175 4.48 -3.60 11.39
CA VAL A 175 4.27 -4.87 10.69
C VAL A 175 3.81 -5.94 11.67
N GLU A 176 2.61 -6.49 11.46
CA GLU A 176 2.12 -7.66 12.20
C GLU A 176 2.09 -8.89 11.29
N VAL A 177 2.72 -9.99 11.72
CA VAL A 177 2.82 -11.22 10.94
C VAL A 177 2.47 -12.46 11.77
N TYR A 178 2.18 -13.56 11.08
CA TYR A 178 2.15 -14.90 11.65
C TYR A 178 3.16 -15.79 10.92
N ALA A 179 4.06 -16.43 11.67
CA ALA A 179 5.03 -17.38 11.14
C ALA A 179 5.00 -18.67 11.96
N SER A 180 4.91 -19.83 11.29
CA SER A 180 4.87 -21.13 11.98
C SER A 180 6.25 -21.77 12.17
N GLU A 181 7.21 -21.55 11.25
CA GLU A 181 8.53 -22.21 11.32
C GLU A 181 9.69 -21.23 11.40
N GLN A 182 9.70 -20.17 10.58
CA GLN A 182 10.82 -19.23 10.51
C GLN A 182 10.37 -17.80 10.32
N LEU A 183 11.00 -16.87 11.06
CA LEU A 183 10.90 -15.42 10.86
C LEU A 183 12.30 -14.82 10.78
N ASP A 184 12.63 -14.23 9.63
CA ASP A 184 13.82 -13.41 9.43
C ASP A 184 13.39 -11.94 9.35
N ALA A 185 13.71 -11.13 10.35
CA ALA A 185 13.28 -9.75 10.44
C ALA A 185 14.45 -8.77 10.53
N THR A 186 14.54 -7.87 9.56
CA THR A 186 15.47 -6.73 9.57
C THR A 186 14.66 -5.46 9.80
N VAL A 187 15.01 -4.71 10.84
CA VAL A 187 14.33 -3.46 11.21
C VAL A 187 15.34 -2.34 11.23
N ALA A 188 15.04 -1.24 10.53
CA ALA A 188 15.86 -0.04 10.52
C ALA A 188 14.99 1.21 10.81
N GLY A 189 15.45 2.05 11.74
CA GLY A 189 14.68 3.20 12.23
C GLY A 189 13.64 2.80 13.28
N PRO A 190 12.65 3.66 13.58
CA PRO A 190 11.61 3.41 14.58
C PRO A 190 10.47 2.50 14.06
N SER A 191 10.81 1.46 13.30
CA SER A 191 9.84 0.46 12.84
C SER A 191 9.64 -0.65 13.85
N HIS A 192 8.44 -1.21 13.91
CA HIS A 192 8.08 -2.28 14.84
C HIS A 192 7.54 -3.50 14.08
N VAL A 193 8.04 -4.68 14.42
CA VAL A 193 7.54 -5.96 13.93
C VAL A 193 6.98 -6.76 15.09
N ILE A 194 5.70 -7.10 15.02
CA ILE A 194 5.01 -7.95 15.99
C ILE A 194 4.70 -9.28 15.31
N TYR A 195 5.09 -10.39 15.89
CA TYR A 195 4.83 -11.69 15.32
C TYR A 195 4.06 -12.62 16.26
N ALA A 196 3.28 -13.51 15.65
CA ALA A 196 2.60 -14.63 16.32
C ALA A 196 3.08 -15.94 15.70
N GLY A 197 2.79 -17.06 16.37
CA GLY A 197 3.22 -18.40 15.97
C GLY A 197 4.48 -18.85 16.73
N ASP A 198 4.97 -20.05 16.40
CA ASP A 198 6.08 -20.71 17.12
C ASP A 198 7.37 -20.77 16.28
N ALA A 199 7.54 -19.78 15.42
CA ALA A 199 8.69 -19.70 14.53
C ALA A 199 10.03 -19.53 15.27
N THR A 200 11.09 -20.10 14.70
CA THR A 200 12.46 -19.70 15.02
C THR A 200 12.71 -18.30 14.45
N VAL A 201 13.19 -17.38 15.31
CA VAL A 201 13.32 -15.97 14.95
C VAL A 201 14.77 -15.55 14.83
N HIS A 202 15.14 -15.04 13.66
CA HIS A 202 16.38 -14.33 13.41
C HIS A 202 16.05 -12.86 13.22
N LYS A 203 16.57 -12.00 14.11
CA LYS A 203 16.28 -10.57 14.03
C LYS A 203 17.55 -9.72 14.01
N THR A 204 17.54 -8.71 13.15
CA THR A 204 18.56 -7.65 13.07
C THR A 204 17.87 -6.31 13.24
N VAL A 205 18.25 -5.54 14.27
CA VAL A 205 17.62 -4.25 14.58
C VAL A 205 18.67 -3.15 14.56
N HIS A 206 18.44 -2.14 13.73
CA HIS A 206 19.26 -0.95 13.61
C HIS A 206 18.44 0.30 14.01
N GLY A 207 18.67 0.82 15.20
CA GLY A 207 17.96 1.99 15.73
C GLY A 207 16.95 1.65 16.82
N PRO A 208 15.93 2.53 17.05
CA PRO A 208 14.99 2.39 18.17
C PRO A 208 13.80 1.46 17.91
N GLY A 209 13.79 0.75 16.79
CA GLY A 209 12.73 -0.21 16.47
C GLY A 209 12.78 -1.49 17.28
N SER A 210 11.80 -2.38 17.10
CA SER A 210 11.70 -3.65 17.82
C SER A 210 11.16 -4.80 16.97
N VAL A 211 11.48 -6.04 17.39
CA VAL A 211 10.84 -7.29 16.93
C VAL A 211 10.39 -8.06 18.16
N GLU A 212 9.08 -8.20 18.34
CA GLU A 212 8.46 -8.70 19.55
C GLU A 212 7.42 -9.79 19.26
N LYS A 213 7.36 -10.81 20.14
CA LYS A 213 6.28 -11.80 20.06
C LYS A 213 5.00 -11.20 20.64
N LYS A 214 3.90 -11.39 19.94
CA LYS A 214 2.57 -11.00 20.43
C LYS A 214 2.27 -11.83 21.69
N GLU A 215 2.07 -11.17 22.83
CA GLU A 215 1.61 -11.86 24.02
C GLU A 215 0.25 -12.50 23.72
N SER A 216 0.13 -13.79 24.03
CA SER A 216 -1.16 -14.46 24.05
C SER A 216 -1.96 -13.85 25.19
N GLY A 217 -2.83 -12.87 24.89
CA GLY A 217 -3.76 -12.33 25.86
C GLY A 217 -4.54 -13.49 26.46
N GLY A 218 -4.40 -13.70 27.77
CA GLY A 218 -5.20 -14.66 28.51
C GLY A 218 -6.68 -14.33 28.25
N ALA A 219 -7.43 -15.36 27.87
CA ALA A 219 -8.88 -15.33 27.73
C ALA A 219 -9.54 -15.09 29.09
#